data_1adb900ceba43966383faa9e241b6ab2
#
_entry.id   1adb900ceba43966383faa9e241b6ab2
#
_cell.length_a   1.000
_cell.length_b   1.000
_cell.length_c   1.000
_cell.angle_alpha   90.00
_cell.angle_beta   90.00
_cell.angle_gamma   90.00
#
_symmetry.space_group_name_H-M   'P 1'
#
loop_
_entity.id
_entity.type
_entity.pdbx_description
1 polymer ?
#
loop_
_entity_poly.entity_id
_entity_poly.type
_entity_poly.pdbx_seq_one_letter_code
_entity_poly.pdbx_strand_id
1 'polypeptide(L)'
;DKIEQCVKESGIQTGLCHVFCQHTSASLIITENADPTVREDIEYWMQKTVLDGDPAYRHNYEGDDDMSGHIRSMITQSSQTIPVSSNRLNLGMWQGLFLYEHRTGRFERRLVVTVQGE
;
A
#
# COMPACT_ATOMS: atom_id res chain seq x y z
N ASP A 1 0.60 -8.62 -11.98
CA ASP A 1 -0.35 -8.36 -10.91
C ASP A 1 -1.59 -7.60 -11.42
N LYS A 2 -2.55 -7.35 -10.53
CA LYS A 2 -3.83 -6.75 -10.92
C LYS A 2 -3.70 -5.30 -11.39
N ILE A 3 -2.79 -4.53 -10.84
CA ILE A 3 -2.58 -3.12 -11.23
C ILE A 3 -2.00 -3.08 -12.65
N GLU A 4 -0.99 -3.89 -12.91
CA GLU A 4 -0.39 -3.98 -14.23
C GLU A 4 -1.43 -4.43 -15.27
N GLN A 5 -2.32 -5.32 -14.89
CA GLN A 5 -3.42 -5.77 -15.73
C GLN A 5 -4.38 -4.62 -16.07
N CYS A 6 -4.72 -3.78 -15.09
CA CYS A 6 -5.55 -2.60 -15.33
C CYS A 6 -4.89 -1.65 -16.33
N VAL A 7 -3.59 -1.44 -16.22
CA VAL A 7 -2.84 -0.58 -17.14
C VAL A 7 -2.90 -1.16 -18.56
N LYS A 8 -2.68 -2.46 -18.69
CA LYS A 8 -2.77 -3.15 -19.99
C LYS A 8 -4.15 -2.98 -20.62
N GLU A 9 -5.18 -3.26 -19.86
CA GLU A 9 -6.57 -3.21 -20.33
C GLU A 9 -7.02 -1.79 -20.70
N SER A 10 -6.40 -0.77 -20.10
CA SER A 10 -6.71 0.62 -20.41
C SER A 10 -6.31 1.02 -21.83
N GLY A 11 -5.32 0.35 -22.40
CA GLY A 11 -4.76 0.72 -23.68
C GLY A 11 -3.91 1.98 -23.67
N ILE A 12 -3.74 2.61 -22.51
CA ILE A 12 -2.95 3.83 -22.37
C ILE A 12 -1.46 3.49 -22.53
N GLN A 13 -0.80 4.15 -23.46
CA GLN A 13 0.61 3.94 -23.73
C GLN A 13 1.50 4.83 -22.88
N THR A 14 1.10 6.09 -22.72
CA THR A 14 1.86 7.09 -21.99
C THR A 14 0.90 7.89 -21.13
N GLY A 15 1.18 7.98 -19.84
CA GLY A 15 0.30 8.71 -18.93
C GLY A 15 0.64 8.44 -17.48
N LEU A 16 -0.40 8.38 -16.67
CA LEU A 16 -0.29 8.17 -15.22
C LEU A 16 -1.26 7.08 -14.78
N CYS A 17 -0.81 6.28 -13.84
CA CYS A 17 -1.65 5.34 -13.10
C CYS A 17 -1.73 5.80 -11.65
N HIS A 18 -2.92 6.11 -11.18
CA HIS A 18 -3.17 6.51 -9.81
C HIS A 18 -3.88 5.37 -9.10
N VAL A 19 -3.34 4.94 -7.97
CA VAL A 19 -3.91 3.89 -7.14
C VAL A 19 -4.24 4.48 -5.78
N PHE A 20 -5.48 4.32 -5.35
CA PHE A 20 -5.98 4.88 -4.10
C PHE A 20 -6.55 3.77 -3.21
N CYS A 21 -6.07 3.71 -1.97
CA CYS A 21 -6.54 2.75 -0.97
C CYS A 21 -7.66 3.39 -0.14
N GLN A 22 -8.84 2.79 -0.19
CA GLN A 22 -10.06 3.30 0.47
C GLN A 22 -10.19 2.78 1.91
N HIS A 23 -9.09 2.74 2.67
CA HIS A 23 -9.09 2.17 4.00
C HIS A 23 -8.27 3.00 4.98
N THR A 24 -8.56 2.83 6.26
CA THR A 24 -7.88 3.55 7.34
C THR A 24 -6.92 2.65 8.11
N SER A 25 -6.76 1.39 7.70
CA SER A 25 -5.84 0.43 8.32
C SER A 25 -5.09 -0.42 7.29
N ALA A 26 -4.96 0.10 6.09
CA ALA A 26 -4.11 -0.45 5.03
C ALA A 26 -3.61 0.71 4.19
N SER A 27 -2.51 0.54 3.51
CA SER A 27 -1.89 1.60 2.72
C SER A 27 -1.13 1.04 1.52
N LEU A 28 -0.57 1.94 0.73
CA LEU A 28 0.18 1.61 -0.46
C LEU A 28 1.60 2.11 -0.30
N ILE A 29 2.57 1.23 -0.50
CA ILE A 29 3.97 1.60 -0.42
C ILE A 29 4.70 1.18 -1.69
N ILE A 30 5.72 1.94 -2.04
CA ILE A 30 6.68 1.56 -3.07
C ILE A 30 7.99 1.27 -2.36
N THR A 31 8.48 0.07 -2.50
CA THR A 31 9.72 -0.34 -1.86
C THR A 31 10.41 -1.41 -2.69
N GLU A 32 11.54 -1.88 -2.20
CA GLU A 32 12.36 -2.87 -2.88
C GLU A 32 11.59 -4.18 -3.09
N ASN A 33 11.70 -4.74 -4.28
CA ASN A 33 10.85 -5.84 -4.73
C ASN A 33 11.55 -7.19 -4.81
N ALA A 34 12.87 -7.25 -4.66
CA ALA A 34 13.61 -8.49 -4.94
C ALA A 34 13.92 -9.28 -3.67
N ASP A 35 14.36 -8.60 -2.61
CA ASP A 35 14.75 -9.24 -1.37
C ASP A 35 13.63 -9.14 -0.34
N PRO A 36 12.96 -10.27 0.00
CA PRO A 36 11.88 -10.23 0.98
C PRO A 36 12.31 -9.77 2.38
N THR A 37 13.60 -9.82 2.70
CA THR A 37 14.07 -9.35 4.01
C THR A 37 13.90 -7.84 4.19
N VAL A 38 13.84 -7.08 3.11
CA VAL A 38 13.54 -5.63 3.19
C VAL A 38 12.16 -5.43 3.82
N ARG A 39 11.15 -6.16 3.34
CA ARG A 39 9.79 -6.05 3.88
C ARG A 39 9.69 -6.61 5.29
N GLU A 40 10.44 -7.64 5.60
CA GLU A 40 10.51 -8.19 6.97
C GLU A 40 11.09 -7.15 7.94
N ASP A 41 12.16 -6.47 7.55
CA ASP A 41 12.77 -5.42 8.38
C ASP A 41 11.86 -4.21 8.52
N ILE A 42 11.14 -3.82 7.47
CA ILE A 42 10.14 -2.76 7.54
C ILE A 42 9.05 -3.13 8.56
N GLU A 43 8.53 -4.36 8.49
CA GLU A 43 7.50 -4.82 9.42
C GLU A 43 8.02 -4.85 10.86
N TYR A 44 9.23 -5.33 11.08
CA TYR A 44 9.85 -5.30 12.40
C TYR A 44 9.95 -3.88 12.96
N TRP A 45 10.44 -2.95 12.13
CA TRP A 45 10.55 -1.55 12.53
C TRP A 45 9.19 -0.95 12.86
N MET A 46 8.21 -1.25 12.02
CA MET A 46 6.85 -0.74 12.19
C MET A 46 6.23 -1.24 13.49
N GLN A 47 6.37 -2.54 13.79
CA GLN A 47 5.79 -3.12 14.99
C GLN A 47 6.41 -2.57 16.27
N LYS A 48 7.70 -2.30 16.29
CA LYS A 48 8.33 -1.73 17.48
C LYS A 48 8.13 -0.23 17.62
N THR A 49 7.83 0.46 16.53
CA THR A 49 7.62 1.91 16.51
C THR A 49 6.18 2.27 16.82
N VAL A 50 5.23 1.51 16.25
CA VAL A 50 3.80 1.68 16.47
C VAL A 50 3.28 0.41 17.13
N LEU A 51 3.22 0.42 18.46
CA LEU A 51 2.86 -0.76 19.24
C LEU A 51 1.37 -1.08 19.14
N ASP A 52 1.06 -2.37 19.03
CA ASP A 52 -0.31 -2.84 19.18
C ASP A 52 -0.68 -2.84 20.66
N GLY A 53 -1.95 -2.55 20.96
CA GLY A 53 -2.46 -2.69 22.31
C GLY A 53 -1.86 -1.76 23.35
N ASP A 54 -1.32 -0.60 22.91
CA ASP A 54 -0.82 0.39 23.88
C ASP A 54 -1.97 0.78 24.82
N PRO A 55 -1.80 0.62 26.16
CA PRO A 55 -2.88 0.90 27.10
C PRO A 55 -3.29 2.36 27.15
N ALA A 56 -2.50 3.27 26.59
CA ALA A 56 -2.86 4.69 26.50
C ALA A 56 -3.84 4.98 25.35
N TYR A 57 -4.05 4.04 24.42
CA TYR A 57 -5.01 4.24 23.33
C TYR A 57 -6.43 4.19 23.86
N ARG A 58 -7.22 5.17 23.51
CA ARG A 58 -8.64 5.25 23.87
C ARG A 58 -9.53 4.51 22.87
N HIS A 59 -9.11 4.39 21.62
CA HIS A 59 -9.80 3.66 20.58
C HIS A 59 -9.33 2.19 20.64
N ASN A 60 -9.96 1.39 21.53
CA ASN A 60 -9.43 0.08 21.89
C ASN A 60 -10.46 -1.06 21.87
N TYR A 61 -11.65 -0.84 21.30
CA TYR A 61 -12.72 -1.84 21.35
C TYR A 61 -12.84 -2.70 20.09
N GLU A 62 -11.99 -2.50 19.12
CA GLU A 62 -12.00 -3.30 17.87
C GLU A 62 -10.75 -4.17 17.71
N GLY A 63 -10.03 -4.41 18.80
CA GLY A 63 -8.82 -5.23 18.82
C GLY A 63 -7.56 -4.39 19.01
N ASP A 64 -6.49 -5.07 19.44
CA ASP A 64 -5.24 -4.41 19.79
C ASP A 64 -4.53 -3.80 18.57
N ASP A 65 -4.80 -4.30 17.38
CA ASP A 65 -4.17 -3.86 16.15
C ASP A 65 -4.97 -2.80 15.39
N ASP A 66 -6.10 -2.35 15.92
CA ASP A 66 -6.94 -1.39 15.21
C ASP A 66 -6.37 0.02 15.29
N MET A 67 -6.13 0.55 16.49
CA MET A 67 -5.58 1.91 16.60
C MET A 67 -4.17 2.00 16.03
N SER A 68 -3.34 1.01 16.30
CA SER A 68 -2.00 0.94 15.70
C SER A 68 -2.09 0.88 14.18
N GLY A 69 -3.07 0.14 13.64
CA GLY A 69 -3.33 0.10 12.19
C GLY A 69 -3.67 1.47 11.62
N HIS A 70 -4.49 2.26 12.33
CA HIS A 70 -4.80 3.64 11.91
C HIS A 70 -3.54 4.53 11.89
N ILE A 71 -2.68 4.41 12.89
CA ILE A 71 -1.44 5.19 12.94
C ILE A 71 -0.51 4.78 11.81
N ARG A 72 -0.32 3.49 11.59
CA ARG A 72 0.53 2.97 10.51
C ARG A 72 0.04 3.43 9.16
N SER A 73 -1.27 3.43 8.95
CA SER A 73 -1.88 3.92 7.72
C SER A 73 -1.60 5.41 7.51
N MET A 74 -1.66 6.19 8.59
CA MET A 74 -1.44 7.63 8.54
C MET A 74 0.01 8.01 8.23
N ILE A 75 0.98 7.23 8.68
CA ILE A 75 2.41 7.53 8.45
C ILE A 75 2.98 6.90 7.18
N THR A 76 2.18 6.13 6.47
CA THR A 76 2.52 5.60 5.15
C THR A 76 1.71 6.35 4.08
N GLN A 77 1.36 5.75 2.97
CA GLN A 77 0.69 6.45 1.88
C GLN A 77 -0.66 5.78 1.58
N SER A 78 -1.70 6.58 1.42
CA SER A 78 -2.99 6.07 0.97
C SER A 78 -3.10 5.99 -0.54
N SER A 79 -2.22 6.67 -1.28
CA SER A 79 -2.22 6.63 -2.74
C SER A 79 -0.80 6.67 -3.29
N GLN A 80 -0.68 6.20 -4.52
CA GLN A 80 0.55 6.29 -5.30
C GLN A 80 0.19 6.67 -6.72
N THR A 81 0.97 7.54 -7.33
CA THR A 81 0.85 7.88 -8.74
C THR A 81 2.12 7.45 -9.44
N ILE A 82 1.98 6.61 -10.44
CA ILE A 82 3.10 6.00 -11.14
C ILE A 82 3.00 6.34 -12.63
N PRO A 83 4.07 6.83 -13.25
CA PRO A 83 4.08 7.05 -14.70
C PRO A 83 3.82 5.76 -15.47
N VAL A 84 3.12 5.87 -16.57
CA VAL A 84 2.89 4.78 -17.52
C VAL A 84 3.68 5.07 -18.77
N SER A 85 4.47 4.10 -19.21
CA SER A 85 5.23 4.17 -20.45
C SER A 85 5.13 2.83 -21.16
N SER A 86 4.91 2.84 -22.46
CA SER A 86 4.74 1.63 -23.25
C SER A 86 3.68 0.68 -22.66
N ASN A 87 2.58 1.24 -22.17
CA ASN A 87 1.45 0.52 -21.59
C ASN A 87 1.83 -0.32 -20.36
N ARG A 88 2.81 0.14 -19.59
CA ARG A 88 3.30 -0.54 -18.38
C ARG A 88 3.59 0.49 -17.30
N LEU A 89 3.53 0.07 -16.05
CA LEU A 89 3.99 0.91 -14.94
C LEU A 89 5.49 1.15 -15.08
N ASN A 90 5.89 2.42 -15.12
CA ASN A 90 7.29 2.79 -15.29
C ASN A 90 7.98 2.89 -13.93
N LEU A 91 8.00 1.77 -13.22
CA LEU A 91 8.75 1.64 -11.97
C LEU A 91 10.22 1.40 -12.24
N GLY A 92 11.06 1.82 -11.30
CA GLY A 92 12.46 1.41 -11.33
C GLY A 92 12.59 -0.11 -11.18
N MET A 93 13.73 -0.66 -11.59
CA MET A 93 13.98 -2.10 -11.57
C MET A 93 13.74 -2.72 -10.18
N TRP A 94 14.11 -2.02 -9.14
CA TRP A 94 14.03 -2.49 -7.76
C TRP A 94 12.82 -1.98 -7.00
N GLN A 95 11.90 -1.30 -7.68
CA GLN A 95 10.67 -0.80 -7.07
C GLN A 95 9.52 -1.77 -7.29
N GLY A 96 8.75 -2.01 -6.26
CA GLY A 96 7.46 -2.70 -6.33
C GLY A 96 6.40 -1.92 -5.61
N LEU A 97 5.19 -1.98 -6.11
CA LEU A 97 4.02 -1.41 -5.45
C LEU A 97 3.36 -2.49 -4.60
N PHE A 98 3.19 -2.21 -3.32
CA PHE A 98 2.63 -3.18 -2.37
C PHE A 98 1.44 -2.60 -1.63
N LEU A 99 0.43 -3.43 -1.44
CA LEU A 99 -0.62 -3.15 -0.46
C LEU A 99 -0.10 -3.59 0.91
N TYR A 100 -0.01 -2.64 1.83
CA TYR A 100 0.48 -2.88 3.18
C TYR A 100 -0.72 -3.06 4.11
N GLU A 101 -1.01 -4.30 4.52
CA GLU A 101 -2.06 -4.59 5.46
C GLU A 101 -1.53 -4.35 6.88
N HIS A 102 -2.20 -3.49 7.64
CA HIS A 102 -1.74 -3.10 8.98
C HIS A 102 -2.43 -3.85 10.11
N ARG A 103 -3.34 -4.75 9.79
CA ARG A 103 -4.03 -5.58 10.77
C ARG A 103 -3.76 -7.05 10.52
N THR A 104 -4.01 -7.89 11.52
CA THR A 104 -3.69 -9.33 11.46
C THR A 104 -4.84 -10.20 11.00
N GLY A 105 -6.06 -9.69 10.97
CA GLY A 105 -7.23 -10.43 10.52
C GLY A 105 -7.32 -10.51 9.00
N ARG A 106 -8.41 -11.11 8.52
CA ARG A 106 -8.72 -11.12 7.09
C ARG A 106 -9.68 -10.00 6.79
N PHE A 107 -9.28 -9.10 5.92
CA PHE A 107 -10.07 -7.95 5.52
C PHE A 107 -10.10 -7.87 4.01
N GLU A 108 -11.27 -7.55 3.46
CA GLU A 108 -11.37 -7.21 2.05
C GLU A 108 -10.92 -5.78 1.88
N ARG A 109 -9.95 -5.57 0.99
CA ARG A 109 -9.42 -4.24 0.71
C ARG A 109 -9.79 -3.82 -0.70
N ARG A 110 -10.16 -2.56 -0.84
CA ARG A 110 -10.53 -1.96 -2.12
C ARG A 110 -9.53 -0.92 -2.53
N LEU A 111 -9.08 -1.05 -3.75
CA LEU A 111 -8.23 -0.05 -4.40
C LEU A 111 -8.98 0.53 -5.58
N VAL A 112 -8.87 1.83 -5.74
CA VAL A 112 -9.40 2.52 -6.93
C VAL A 112 -8.21 2.81 -7.83
N VAL A 113 -8.27 2.28 -9.05
CA VAL A 113 -7.19 2.42 -10.03
C VAL A 113 -7.70 3.32 -11.16
N THR A 114 -7.01 4.41 -11.41
CA THR A 114 -7.31 5.34 -12.50
C THR A 114 -6.10 5.42 -13.41
N VAL A 115 -6.30 5.14 -14.69
CA VAL A 115 -5.25 5.26 -15.70
C VAL A 115 -5.69 6.32 -16.69
N GLN A 116 -4.86 7.34 -16.90
CA GLN A 116 -5.18 8.40 -17.84
C GLN A 116 -3.95 8.78 -18.65
N GLY A 117 -4.20 9.18 -19.89
CA GLY A 117 -3.14 9.53 -20.83
C GLY A 117 -3.53 9.21 -22.26
N GLU A 118 -2.55 8.89 -23.07
CA GLU A 118 -2.74 8.66 -24.51
C GLU A 118 -2.41 7.24 -24.94
#